data_8ee944eb2daa74838b536929bfa49cea
#
_entry.id   8ee944eb2daa74838b536929bfa49cea
#
_cell.length_a   1.000
_cell.length_b   1.000
_cell.length_c   1.000
_cell.angle_alpha   90.00
_cell.angle_beta   90.00
_cell.angle_gamma   90.00
#
_symmetry.space_group_name_H-M   'P 1'
#
loop_
_entity.id
_entity.type
_entity.pdbx_description
1 polymer ?
#
loop_
_entity_poly.entity_id
_entity_poly.type
_entity_poly.pdbx_seq_one_letter_code
_entity_poly.pdbx_strand_id
1 'polypeptide(L)'
;MLVKFSKASEVKPSEITSKAFYLDRRRFLMTAAVAGAGAAFGTIAPPVFAAQGNPRVKLSGVQKSKWTQEALGEELTDYGPITKYNNFYEFGTDKTDPSEYSQDFKTKPWSLTIDGAVEKPGVYDLEDFLKPHRLEERVYRMRCVEAWSMVIPWVGIPLSDTIKRVGIKSDAKYVAFETLLDPEQMRGQKRPVLKWPYKEGLRIDEAMNPLTIMAVGLYGEVMPNQNGAPFRLVVPWKYGLKSGKSLVRIELTREQPSTTW
;
A
#
# COMPACT_ATOMS: atom_id res chain seq x y z
N MET A 1 -21.85 4.26 45.93
CA MET A 1 -20.77 3.28 45.69
C MET A 1 -20.82 2.86 44.27
N LEU A 2 -19.90 3.31 43.42
CA LEU A 2 -19.85 2.94 41.97
C LEU A 2 -19.07 1.61 41.86
N VAL A 3 -19.78 0.53 41.56
CA VAL A 3 -19.15 -0.78 41.31
C VAL A 3 -18.72 -0.79 39.83
N LYS A 4 -17.43 -0.71 39.60
CA LYS A 4 -16.85 -0.81 38.25
C LYS A 4 -16.69 -2.30 37.89
N PHE A 5 -17.48 -2.79 36.95
CA PHE A 5 -17.31 -4.13 36.37
C PHE A 5 -16.19 -4.06 35.32
N SER A 6 -15.07 -4.74 35.58
CA SER A 6 -14.03 -4.94 34.57
C SER A 6 -14.42 -6.13 33.68
N LYS A 7 -14.32 -5.95 32.36
CA LYS A 7 -14.50 -7.06 31.40
C LYS A 7 -13.25 -7.93 31.39
N ALA A 8 -13.39 -9.25 31.18
CA ALA A 8 -12.28 -10.20 31.13
C ALA A 8 -11.23 -9.85 30.02
N SER A 9 -11.59 -9.00 29.06
CA SER A 9 -10.70 -8.46 28.01
C SER A 9 -10.05 -7.12 28.37
N GLU A 10 -10.31 -6.56 29.55
CA GLU A 10 -9.68 -5.30 30.01
C GLU A 10 -8.29 -5.60 30.55
N VAL A 11 -7.27 -5.06 29.89
CA VAL A 11 -5.87 -5.14 30.37
C VAL A 11 -5.74 -4.30 31.64
N LYS A 12 -5.25 -4.90 32.71
CA LYS A 12 -5.05 -4.17 33.98
C LYS A 12 -3.99 -3.10 33.80
N PRO A 13 -4.13 -1.90 34.41
CA PRO A 13 -3.12 -0.84 34.33
C PRO A 13 -1.69 -1.29 34.69
N SER A 14 -1.55 -2.28 35.59
CA SER A 14 -0.27 -2.90 35.95
C SER A 14 0.37 -3.77 34.87
N GLU A 15 -0.41 -4.17 33.87
CA GLU A 15 0.05 -4.99 32.74
C GLU A 15 0.42 -4.13 31.52
N ILE A 16 0.14 -2.81 31.58
CA ILE A 16 0.48 -1.87 30.52
C ILE A 16 1.93 -1.41 30.71
N THR A 17 2.81 -1.83 29.78
CA THR A 17 4.19 -1.36 29.75
C THR A 17 4.24 0.16 29.59
N SER A 18 4.87 0.88 30.50
CA SER A 18 4.99 2.33 30.39
C SER A 18 5.75 2.74 29.13
N LYS A 19 5.36 3.89 28.54
CA LYS A 19 6.01 4.42 27.33
C LYS A 19 7.53 4.58 27.50
N ALA A 20 7.99 4.98 28.68
CA ALA A 20 9.42 5.10 28.99
C ALA A 20 10.13 3.74 28.89
N PHE A 21 9.56 2.70 29.49
CA PHE A 21 10.12 1.34 29.46
C PHE A 21 10.14 0.74 28.03
N TYR A 22 9.13 1.05 27.23
CA TYR A 22 9.07 0.65 25.83
C TYR A 22 10.15 1.32 24.97
N LEU A 23 10.42 2.59 25.20
CA LEU A 23 11.46 3.35 24.50
C LEU A 23 12.87 2.91 24.94
N ASP A 24 13.07 2.59 26.22
CA ASP A 24 14.36 2.11 26.74
C ASP A 24 14.71 0.71 26.23
N ARG A 25 13.74 -0.19 26.04
CA ARG A 25 13.95 -1.48 25.37
C ARG A 25 14.51 -1.32 23.95
N ARG A 26 13.96 -0.38 23.21
CA ARG A 26 14.41 -0.09 21.84
C ARG A 26 15.84 0.46 21.83
N ARG A 27 16.18 1.35 22.77
CA ARG A 27 17.55 1.87 22.96
C ARG A 27 18.50 0.76 23.39
N PHE A 28 18.12 -0.09 24.33
CA PHE A 28 18.94 -1.20 24.80
C PHE A 28 19.27 -2.18 23.65
N LEU A 29 18.31 -2.55 22.84
CA LEU A 29 18.53 -3.44 21.68
C LEU A 29 19.44 -2.80 20.63
N MET A 30 19.32 -1.50 20.38
CA MET A 30 20.19 -0.76 19.46
C MET A 30 21.63 -0.67 20.03
N THR A 31 21.80 -0.43 21.32
CA THR A 31 23.11 -0.35 21.99
C THR A 31 23.80 -1.72 22.03
N ALA A 32 23.08 -2.79 22.26
CA ALA A 32 23.60 -4.15 22.22
C ALA A 32 24.08 -4.57 20.82
N ALA A 33 23.39 -4.13 19.78
CA ALA A 33 23.79 -4.38 18.37
C ALA A 33 25.08 -3.63 18.00
N VAL A 34 25.30 -2.42 18.55
CA VAL A 34 26.51 -1.61 18.30
C VAL A 34 27.71 -2.13 19.12
N ALA A 35 27.49 -2.61 20.35
CA ALA A 35 28.56 -3.13 21.20
C ALA A 35 29.11 -4.49 20.72
N GLY A 36 28.29 -5.29 20.04
CA GLY A 36 28.73 -6.58 19.46
C GLY A 36 29.54 -6.46 18.16
N ALA A 37 29.49 -5.30 17.48
CA ALA A 37 30.16 -5.08 16.19
C ALA A 37 31.52 -4.35 16.32
N GLY A 38 31.92 -3.95 17.52
CA GLY A 38 33.09 -3.05 17.74
C GLY A 38 34.44 -3.72 17.86
N ALA A 39 34.58 -5.04 17.72
CA ALA A 39 35.85 -5.73 18.03
C ALA A 39 36.60 -6.34 16.84
N ALA A 40 36.11 -6.21 15.62
CA ALA A 40 36.87 -6.59 14.42
C ALA A 40 36.28 -5.87 13.21
N PHE A 41 36.95 -4.78 12.74
CA PHE A 41 37.12 -4.51 11.31
C PHE A 41 37.60 -3.09 11.11
N GLY A 42 38.75 -2.99 10.45
CA GLY A 42 39.27 -1.74 9.90
C GLY A 42 38.23 -1.08 9.00
N THR A 43 38.31 0.23 8.88
CA THR A 43 37.44 1.12 8.14
C THR A 43 37.24 0.65 6.68
N ILE A 44 36.23 -0.19 6.45
CA ILE A 44 35.62 -0.35 5.16
C ILE A 44 34.36 0.51 5.21
N ALA A 45 34.38 1.63 4.50
CA ALA A 45 33.19 2.40 4.24
C ALA A 45 32.11 1.45 3.69
N PRO A 46 30.86 1.44 4.24
CA PRO A 46 29.83 0.61 3.68
C PRO A 46 29.69 0.95 2.19
N PRO A 47 29.56 -0.06 1.30
CA PRO A 47 29.29 0.23 -0.09
C PRO A 47 28.00 1.06 -0.12
N VAL A 48 28.09 2.27 -0.66
CA VAL A 48 26.93 3.03 -1.07
C VAL A 48 26.29 2.19 -2.15
N PHE A 49 25.31 1.36 -1.79
CA PHE A 49 24.42 0.77 -2.77
C PHE A 49 23.69 1.93 -3.42
N ALA A 50 24.25 2.42 -4.54
CA ALA A 50 23.53 3.25 -5.47
C ALA A 50 22.24 2.49 -5.76
N ALA A 51 21.11 3.10 -5.43
CA ALA A 51 19.81 2.59 -5.76
C ALA A 51 19.72 2.50 -7.29
N GLN A 52 19.99 1.33 -7.84
CA GLN A 52 19.63 0.99 -9.22
C GLN A 52 18.12 0.78 -9.17
N GLY A 53 17.38 1.84 -9.27
CA GLY A 53 15.94 1.88 -9.37
C GLY A 53 15.56 2.92 -10.40
N ASN A 54 14.41 2.79 -11.01
CA ASN A 54 13.81 3.78 -11.90
C ASN A 54 14.10 5.19 -11.34
N PRO A 55 14.58 6.12 -12.17
CA PRO A 55 14.90 7.47 -11.70
C PRO A 55 13.68 8.04 -10.99
N ARG A 56 13.89 8.61 -9.80
CA ARG A 56 12.83 9.23 -9.00
C ARG A 56 12.21 10.38 -9.79
N VAL A 57 11.08 10.11 -10.43
CA VAL A 57 10.37 11.06 -11.30
C VAL A 57 9.31 11.76 -10.46
N LYS A 58 9.44 13.08 -10.34
CA LYS A 58 8.46 13.92 -9.63
C LYS A 58 7.14 13.99 -10.39
N LEU A 59 6.04 13.87 -9.66
CA LEU A 59 4.70 14.12 -10.17
C LEU A 59 4.42 15.63 -10.15
N SER A 60 3.91 16.16 -11.26
CA SER A 60 3.50 17.56 -11.34
C SER A 60 2.05 17.75 -10.90
N GLY A 61 1.70 18.93 -10.41
CA GLY A 61 0.31 19.30 -10.08
C GLY A 61 -0.27 18.60 -8.85
N VAL A 62 0.56 17.98 -8.02
CA VAL A 62 0.12 17.34 -6.77
C VAL A 62 -0.34 18.40 -5.77
N GLN A 63 -1.55 18.23 -5.21
CA GLN A 63 -2.13 19.11 -4.21
C GLN A 63 -2.20 18.39 -2.85
N LYS A 64 -1.99 19.13 -1.76
CA LYS A 64 -2.22 18.58 -0.42
C LYS A 64 -3.71 18.42 -0.19
N SER A 65 -4.12 17.25 0.26
CA SER A 65 -5.52 16.96 0.59
C SER A 65 -5.86 17.37 2.01
N LYS A 66 -7.11 17.80 2.23
CA LYS A 66 -7.66 17.96 3.59
C LYS A 66 -7.71 16.66 4.41
N TRP A 67 -7.54 15.53 3.77
CA TRP A 67 -7.48 14.20 4.37
C TRP A 67 -6.08 13.75 4.73
N THR A 68 -5.08 14.60 4.52
CA THR A 68 -3.72 14.35 4.99
C THR A 68 -3.68 14.35 6.51
N GLN A 69 -3.18 13.28 7.10
CA GLN A 69 -3.10 13.11 8.56
C GLN A 69 -1.91 13.88 9.16
N GLU A 70 -1.52 15.02 8.62
CA GLU A 70 -0.56 15.92 9.25
C GLU A 70 -0.98 16.31 10.69
N ALA A 71 -2.29 16.26 10.95
CA ALA A 71 -2.87 16.55 12.26
C ALA A 71 -2.54 15.52 13.35
N LEU A 72 -1.99 14.36 13.03
CA LEU A 72 -1.65 13.34 14.03
C LEU A 72 -0.26 13.51 14.63
N GLY A 73 0.55 14.46 14.16
CA GLY A 73 1.92 14.69 14.66
C GLY A 73 2.84 13.48 14.49
N GLU A 74 2.52 12.58 13.56
CA GLU A 74 3.31 11.39 13.28
C GLU A 74 4.41 11.70 12.27
N GLU A 75 5.62 11.25 12.58
CA GLU A 75 6.74 11.35 11.67
C GLU A 75 6.54 10.40 10.46
N LEU A 76 6.87 10.88 9.27
CA LEU A 76 6.86 10.04 8.06
C LEU A 76 7.91 8.95 8.19
N THR A 77 7.57 7.75 7.73
CA THR A 77 8.55 6.67 7.62
C THR A 77 9.52 6.99 6.49
N ASP A 78 10.81 6.81 6.70
CA ASP A 78 11.83 7.04 5.68
C ASP A 78 11.55 6.28 4.38
N TYR A 79 11.97 6.86 3.26
CA TYR A 79 11.79 6.28 1.92
C TYR A 79 12.41 4.88 1.78
N GLY A 80 13.57 4.66 2.39
CA GLY A 80 14.27 3.37 2.33
C GLY A 80 13.45 2.19 2.84
N PRO A 81 12.99 2.17 4.09
CA PRO A 81 12.10 1.13 4.60
C PRO A 81 10.84 0.92 3.75
N ILE A 82 10.21 1.99 3.25
CA ILE A 82 9.00 1.89 2.44
C ILE A 82 9.26 1.19 1.11
N THR A 83 10.42 1.40 0.49
CA THR A 83 10.74 0.85 -0.83
C THR A 83 11.52 -0.46 -0.80
N LYS A 84 12.02 -0.90 0.37
CA LYS A 84 12.83 -2.12 0.51
C LYS A 84 12.22 -3.18 1.43
N TYR A 85 11.12 -2.89 2.08
CA TYR A 85 10.43 -3.81 2.98
C TYR A 85 8.97 -3.96 2.56
N ASN A 86 8.73 -4.82 1.57
CA ASN A 86 7.45 -4.91 0.89
C ASN A 86 6.84 -6.31 0.96
N ASN A 87 5.52 -6.38 1.03
CA ASN A 87 4.74 -7.58 0.77
C ASN A 87 4.13 -7.47 -0.64
N PHE A 88 4.81 -8.00 -1.64
CA PHE A 88 4.33 -8.04 -3.01
C PHE A 88 4.69 -9.41 -3.60
N TYR A 89 3.89 -10.41 -3.24
CA TYR A 89 4.17 -11.83 -3.46
C TYR A 89 4.27 -12.21 -4.93
N GLU A 90 3.75 -11.39 -5.82
CA GLU A 90 3.93 -11.51 -7.26
C GLU A 90 5.42 -11.46 -7.66
N PHE A 91 6.27 -10.80 -6.87
CA PHE A 91 7.73 -10.79 -7.08
C PHE A 91 8.48 -11.77 -6.17
N GLY A 92 7.89 -12.18 -5.05
CA GLY A 92 8.46 -13.14 -4.12
C GLY A 92 7.95 -12.95 -2.69
N THR A 93 8.33 -13.86 -1.80
CA THR A 93 7.81 -13.92 -0.43
C THR A 93 8.65 -13.19 0.59
N ASP A 94 9.93 -12.97 0.31
CA ASP A 94 10.80 -12.20 1.18
C ASP A 94 10.55 -10.70 1.03
N LYS A 95 10.77 -9.94 2.10
CA LYS A 95 10.47 -8.51 2.14
C LYS A 95 11.30 -7.67 1.16
N THR A 96 12.47 -8.17 0.79
CA THR A 96 13.39 -7.53 -0.17
C THR A 96 13.13 -7.96 -1.62
N ASP A 97 12.48 -9.12 -1.84
CA ASP A 97 12.22 -9.66 -3.18
C ASP A 97 11.57 -8.63 -4.14
N PRO A 98 10.52 -7.89 -3.72
CA PRO A 98 9.92 -6.91 -4.62
C PRO A 98 10.89 -5.81 -5.05
N SER A 99 11.74 -5.32 -4.16
CA SER A 99 12.73 -4.30 -4.49
C SER A 99 13.87 -4.81 -5.36
N GLU A 100 14.19 -6.10 -5.28
CA GLU A 100 15.24 -6.75 -6.07
C GLU A 100 14.73 -7.15 -7.46
N TYR A 101 13.55 -7.75 -7.56
CA TYR A 101 13.08 -8.42 -8.78
C TYR A 101 12.06 -7.62 -9.59
N SER A 102 11.61 -6.46 -9.12
CA SER A 102 10.68 -5.62 -9.89
C SER A 102 11.33 -4.54 -10.75
N GLN A 103 12.67 -4.45 -10.79
CA GLN A 103 13.35 -3.33 -11.42
C GLN A 103 13.05 -3.22 -12.92
N ASP A 104 12.94 -4.35 -13.62
CA ASP A 104 12.66 -4.43 -15.05
C ASP A 104 11.16 -4.51 -15.37
N PHE A 105 10.30 -4.40 -14.34
CA PHE A 105 8.85 -4.46 -14.52
C PHE A 105 8.32 -3.28 -15.33
N LYS A 106 7.65 -3.59 -16.43
CA LYS A 106 7.14 -2.59 -17.38
C LYS A 106 5.77 -2.09 -16.94
N THR A 107 5.71 -0.81 -16.62
CA THR A 107 4.49 -0.12 -16.19
C THR A 107 3.87 0.76 -17.28
N LYS A 108 4.44 0.77 -18.48
CA LYS A 108 3.95 1.52 -19.64
C LYS A 108 4.13 0.71 -20.93
N PRO A 109 3.13 0.69 -21.86
CA PRO A 109 1.77 1.21 -21.64
C PRO A 109 0.99 0.41 -20.59
N TRP A 110 -0.03 1.01 -19.95
CA TRP A 110 -0.87 0.31 -18.99
C TRP A 110 -2.34 0.55 -19.23
N SER A 111 -3.11 -0.53 -19.27
CA SER A 111 -4.55 -0.49 -19.47
C SER A 111 -5.29 -0.95 -18.21
N LEU A 112 -6.41 -0.30 -17.93
CA LEU A 112 -7.34 -0.62 -16.88
C LEU A 112 -8.69 -1.03 -17.45
N THR A 113 -9.10 -2.26 -17.24
CA THR A 113 -10.46 -2.72 -17.57
C THR A 113 -11.39 -2.34 -16.43
N ILE A 114 -12.50 -1.67 -16.78
CA ILE A 114 -13.59 -1.39 -15.81
C ILE A 114 -14.87 -1.98 -16.39
N ASP A 115 -15.52 -2.87 -15.65
CA ASP A 115 -16.70 -3.60 -16.11
C ASP A 115 -17.67 -3.97 -14.99
N GLY A 116 -18.61 -4.90 -15.28
CA GLY A 116 -19.65 -5.33 -14.37
C GLY A 116 -20.84 -4.36 -14.29
N ALA A 117 -21.29 -4.04 -13.09
CA ALA A 117 -22.45 -3.18 -12.86
C ALA A 117 -22.11 -1.68 -12.96
N VAL A 118 -21.55 -1.27 -14.11
CA VAL A 118 -21.22 0.12 -14.47
C VAL A 118 -22.01 0.56 -15.69
N GLU A 119 -22.17 1.87 -15.87
CA GLU A 119 -22.85 2.45 -17.05
C GLU A 119 -21.92 2.51 -18.27
N LYS A 120 -20.63 2.75 -18.04
CA LYS A 120 -19.61 2.94 -19.07
C LYS A 120 -18.49 1.90 -18.91
N PRO A 121 -18.74 0.62 -19.26
CA PRO A 121 -17.68 -0.38 -19.24
C PRO A 121 -16.69 -0.12 -20.37
N GLY A 122 -15.43 -0.52 -20.17
CA GLY A 122 -14.41 -0.37 -21.20
C GLY A 122 -13.00 -0.68 -20.71
N VAL A 123 -12.09 -0.63 -21.66
CA VAL A 123 -10.64 -0.65 -21.40
C VAL A 123 -10.14 0.77 -21.54
N TYR A 124 -9.53 1.28 -20.49
CA TYR A 124 -9.03 2.63 -20.42
C TYR A 124 -7.51 2.61 -20.41
N ASP A 125 -6.88 3.44 -21.23
CA ASP A 125 -5.48 3.77 -21.05
C ASP A 125 -5.32 4.50 -19.70
N LEU A 126 -4.35 4.10 -18.90
CA LEU A 126 -4.21 4.63 -17.55
C LEU A 126 -3.89 6.13 -17.54
N GLU A 127 -3.06 6.60 -18.48
CA GLU A 127 -2.68 8.02 -18.53
C GLU A 127 -3.89 8.88 -18.89
N ASP A 128 -4.69 8.46 -19.88
CA ASP A 128 -5.93 9.13 -20.26
C ASP A 128 -7.01 9.03 -19.17
N PHE A 129 -7.00 7.92 -18.45
CA PHE A 129 -7.91 7.74 -17.32
C PHE A 129 -7.60 8.70 -16.17
N LEU A 130 -6.34 8.93 -15.88
CA LEU A 130 -5.91 9.82 -14.79
C LEU A 130 -5.99 11.30 -15.15
N LYS A 131 -5.83 11.66 -16.43
CA LYS A 131 -5.72 13.04 -16.93
C LYS A 131 -6.78 14.03 -16.41
N PRO A 132 -8.08 13.69 -16.31
CA PRO A 132 -9.10 14.63 -15.80
C PRO A 132 -9.12 14.78 -14.30
N HIS A 133 -8.34 13.97 -13.57
CA HIS A 133 -8.33 13.98 -12.11
C HIS A 133 -7.17 14.82 -11.57
N ARG A 134 -7.42 15.46 -10.42
CA ARG A 134 -6.37 16.14 -9.67
C ARG A 134 -5.68 15.16 -8.77
N LEU A 135 -4.35 15.11 -8.82
CA LEU A 135 -3.56 14.30 -7.92
C LEU A 135 -3.52 14.96 -6.53
N GLU A 136 -3.81 14.18 -5.50
CA GLU A 136 -3.77 14.60 -4.11
C GLU A 136 -2.68 13.84 -3.35
N GLU A 137 -1.90 14.56 -2.54
CA GLU A 137 -1.06 13.92 -1.53
C GLU A 137 -1.87 13.64 -0.27
N ARG A 138 -1.77 12.41 0.22
CA ARG A 138 -2.45 11.94 1.43
C ARG A 138 -1.50 11.13 2.29
N VAL A 139 -1.28 11.60 3.50
CA VAL A 139 -0.45 10.89 4.48
C VAL A 139 -1.31 9.93 5.27
N TYR A 140 -1.04 8.63 5.14
CA TYR A 140 -1.76 7.58 5.84
C TYR A 140 -0.82 6.65 6.59
N ARG A 141 -1.25 6.24 7.80
CA ARG A 141 -0.64 5.10 8.48
C ARG A 141 -1.18 3.80 7.88
N MET A 142 -0.38 3.12 7.09
CA MET A 142 -0.67 1.77 6.62
C MET A 142 -0.26 0.75 7.68
N ARG A 143 -1.15 -0.19 7.99
CA ARG A 143 -0.89 -1.30 8.92
C ARG A 143 -0.83 -2.62 8.17
N CYS A 144 0.13 -3.45 8.53
CA CYS A 144 0.20 -4.83 8.06
C CYS A 144 -0.36 -5.77 9.13
N VAL A 145 -0.96 -6.88 8.70
CA VAL A 145 -1.38 -7.98 9.59
C VAL A 145 -0.19 -8.59 10.34
N GLU A 146 1.01 -8.41 9.84
CA GLU A 146 2.28 -8.83 10.46
C GLU A 146 2.72 -7.90 11.63
N ALA A 147 1.80 -7.08 12.15
CA ALA A 147 1.98 -6.22 13.32
C ALA A 147 2.96 -5.04 13.16
N TRP A 148 3.33 -4.67 11.94
CA TRP A 148 4.09 -3.45 11.68
C TRP A 148 3.26 -2.39 10.94
N SER A 149 3.70 -1.14 10.97
CA SER A 149 3.04 -0.04 10.27
C SER A 149 4.06 0.96 9.73
N MET A 150 3.64 1.69 8.70
CA MET A 150 4.40 2.76 8.07
C MET A 150 3.50 3.97 7.83
N VAL A 151 4.02 5.18 8.01
CA VAL A 151 3.34 6.44 7.70
C VAL A 151 3.82 6.91 6.35
N ILE A 152 2.95 6.82 5.33
CA ILE A 152 3.33 6.96 3.93
C ILE A 152 2.58 8.14 3.30
N PRO A 153 3.28 9.10 2.68
CA PRO A 153 2.67 10.18 1.89
C PRO A 153 2.34 9.65 0.47
N TRP A 154 1.17 9.09 0.31
CA TRP A 154 0.66 8.60 -0.97
C TRP A 154 0.24 9.75 -1.88
N VAL A 155 0.45 9.59 -3.18
CA VAL A 155 -0.12 10.48 -4.20
C VAL A 155 -1.11 9.68 -5.05
N GLY A 156 -2.32 10.17 -5.20
CA GLY A 156 -3.35 9.46 -5.94
C GLY A 156 -4.62 10.26 -6.13
N ILE A 157 -5.67 9.55 -6.51
CA ILE A 157 -7.03 10.07 -6.71
C ILE A 157 -8.03 9.30 -5.85
N PRO A 158 -9.13 9.91 -5.38
CA PRO A 158 -10.19 9.18 -4.69
C PRO A 158 -10.77 8.09 -5.58
N LEU A 159 -10.91 6.87 -5.06
CA LEU A 159 -11.56 5.78 -5.80
C LEU A 159 -13.00 6.14 -6.17
N SER A 160 -13.69 6.88 -5.31
CA SER A 160 -15.04 7.36 -5.57
C SER A 160 -15.16 8.19 -6.84
N ASP A 161 -14.14 8.97 -7.20
CA ASP A 161 -14.16 9.80 -8.40
C ASP A 161 -14.00 8.94 -9.67
N THR A 162 -13.17 7.92 -9.60
CA THR A 162 -13.06 6.88 -10.63
C THR A 162 -14.42 6.21 -10.88
N ILE A 163 -15.07 5.74 -9.81
CA ILE A 163 -16.34 5.03 -9.88
C ILE A 163 -17.45 5.95 -10.40
N LYS A 164 -17.54 7.19 -9.92
CA LYS A 164 -18.51 8.19 -10.42
C LYS A 164 -18.34 8.48 -11.91
N ARG A 165 -17.12 8.53 -12.40
CA ARG A 165 -16.83 8.80 -13.81
C ARG A 165 -17.40 7.73 -14.75
N VAL A 166 -17.31 6.47 -14.35
CA VAL A 166 -17.83 5.35 -15.15
C VAL A 166 -19.33 5.09 -14.93
N GLY A 167 -19.90 5.70 -13.88
CA GLY A 167 -21.29 5.51 -13.48
C GLY A 167 -21.51 4.18 -12.77
N ILE A 168 -22.36 4.18 -11.74
CA ILE A 168 -22.71 3.00 -10.94
C ILE A 168 -24.13 2.62 -11.22
N LYS A 169 -24.39 1.36 -11.62
CA LYS A 169 -25.74 0.83 -11.65
C LYS A 169 -26.26 0.62 -10.23
N SER A 170 -27.55 0.85 -10.03
CA SER A 170 -28.18 0.85 -8.70
C SER A 170 -28.10 -0.47 -7.95
N ASP A 171 -27.81 -1.56 -8.64
CA ASP A 171 -27.69 -2.92 -8.11
C ASP A 171 -26.25 -3.33 -7.74
N ALA A 172 -25.27 -2.46 -7.97
CA ALA A 172 -23.88 -2.69 -7.56
C ALA A 172 -23.74 -2.64 -6.03
N LYS A 173 -23.16 -3.67 -5.43
CA LYS A 173 -22.96 -3.80 -3.97
C LYS A 173 -21.49 -3.86 -3.58
N TYR A 174 -20.63 -4.33 -4.48
CA TYR A 174 -19.21 -4.54 -4.23
C TYR A 174 -18.37 -4.05 -5.40
N VAL A 175 -17.10 -3.85 -5.13
CA VAL A 175 -16.06 -3.56 -6.13
C VAL A 175 -14.96 -4.59 -5.97
N ALA A 176 -14.69 -5.35 -7.02
CA ALA A 176 -13.60 -6.31 -7.10
C ALA A 176 -12.39 -5.68 -7.82
N PHE A 177 -11.21 -6.06 -7.41
CA PHE A 177 -9.94 -5.61 -7.97
C PHE A 177 -9.09 -6.81 -8.34
N GLU A 178 -8.40 -6.73 -9.48
CA GLU A 178 -7.52 -7.78 -9.95
C GLU A 178 -6.15 -7.22 -10.33
N THR A 179 -5.11 -7.87 -9.81
CA THR A 179 -3.70 -7.58 -10.12
C THR A 179 -3.32 -8.21 -11.47
N LEU A 180 -2.33 -7.64 -12.14
CA LEU A 180 -1.75 -8.20 -13.35
C LEU A 180 -1.32 -9.66 -13.13
N LEU A 181 -1.70 -10.53 -14.06
CA LEU A 181 -1.16 -11.89 -14.18
C LEU A 181 -0.14 -11.92 -15.32
N ASP A 182 1.12 -11.87 -14.96
CA ASP A 182 2.26 -11.95 -15.90
C ASP A 182 3.45 -12.65 -15.23
N PRO A 183 3.49 -13.98 -15.23
CA PRO A 183 4.56 -14.74 -14.59
C PRO A 183 5.96 -14.47 -15.18
N GLU A 184 6.06 -13.92 -16.40
CA GLU A 184 7.35 -13.61 -17.00
C GLU A 184 7.99 -12.37 -16.36
N GLN A 185 7.19 -11.38 -16.00
CA GLN A 185 7.66 -10.20 -15.29
C GLN A 185 7.57 -10.35 -13.78
N MET A 186 6.57 -11.10 -13.28
CA MET A 186 6.26 -11.31 -11.87
C MET A 186 6.59 -12.75 -11.44
N ARG A 187 7.89 -13.01 -11.23
CA ARG A 187 8.43 -14.35 -10.97
C ARG A 187 7.77 -15.14 -9.83
N GLY A 188 7.21 -14.43 -8.84
CA GLY A 188 6.50 -15.04 -7.72
C GLY A 188 5.23 -15.77 -8.14
N GLN A 189 4.61 -15.34 -9.25
CA GLN A 189 3.42 -15.97 -9.80
C GLN A 189 3.70 -17.35 -10.43
N LYS A 190 4.96 -17.71 -10.67
CA LYS A 190 5.36 -19.07 -11.08
C LYS A 190 5.22 -20.09 -9.94
N ARG A 191 5.03 -19.64 -8.70
CA ARG A 191 4.88 -20.49 -7.52
C ARG A 191 3.44 -20.47 -7.03
N PRO A 192 2.84 -21.59 -6.63
CA PRO A 192 1.47 -21.67 -6.13
C PRO A 192 1.38 -21.25 -4.65
N VAL A 193 2.05 -20.16 -4.26
CA VAL A 193 2.00 -19.60 -2.89
C VAL A 193 0.63 -19.03 -2.59
N LEU A 194 0.05 -18.39 -3.60
CA LEU A 194 -1.31 -17.83 -3.58
C LEU A 194 -2.05 -18.27 -4.83
N LYS A 195 -3.37 -18.02 -4.83
CA LYS A 195 -4.21 -18.20 -6.01
C LYS A 195 -4.07 -16.96 -6.90
N TRP A 196 -3.39 -17.11 -8.04
CA TRP A 196 -3.18 -16.03 -9.00
C TRP A 196 -4.31 -15.91 -10.05
N PRO A 197 -4.60 -14.72 -10.58
CA PRO A 197 -4.10 -13.41 -10.13
C PRO A 197 -4.58 -13.05 -8.73
N TYR A 198 -3.86 -12.15 -8.05
CA TYR A 198 -4.28 -11.64 -6.76
C TYR A 198 -5.57 -10.83 -6.89
N LYS A 199 -6.56 -11.13 -6.04
CA LYS A 199 -7.88 -10.50 -6.07
C LYS A 199 -8.26 -9.97 -4.69
N GLU A 200 -8.87 -8.80 -4.71
CA GLU A 200 -9.43 -8.17 -3.52
C GLU A 200 -10.81 -7.58 -3.80
N GLY A 201 -11.55 -7.32 -2.73
CA GLY A 201 -12.88 -6.74 -2.83
C GLY A 201 -13.18 -5.76 -1.71
N LEU A 202 -13.97 -4.76 -2.04
CA LEU A 202 -14.55 -3.81 -1.10
C LEU A 202 -16.07 -3.81 -1.25
N ARG A 203 -16.78 -3.50 -0.16
CA ARG A 203 -18.18 -3.10 -0.29
C ARG A 203 -18.26 -1.73 -1.00
N ILE A 204 -19.39 -1.44 -1.62
CA ILE A 204 -19.55 -0.17 -2.35
C ILE A 204 -19.38 1.05 -1.44
N ASP A 205 -19.83 1.00 -0.19
CA ASP A 205 -19.65 2.08 0.78
C ASP A 205 -18.18 2.28 1.18
N GLU A 206 -17.39 1.21 1.25
CA GLU A 206 -15.94 1.27 1.48
C GLU A 206 -15.21 1.85 0.25
N ALA A 207 -15.62 1.46 -0.95
CA ALA A 207 -15.05 1.98 -2.20
C ALA A 207 -15.39 3.47 -2.40
N MET A 208 -16.58 3.89 -1.99
CA MET A 208 -17.04 5.28 -2.05
C MET A 208 -16.56 6.15 -0.89
N ASN A 209 -15.91 5.56 0.10
CA ASN A 209 -15.36 6.30 1.23
C ASN A 209 -14.28 7.29 0.74
N PRO A 210 -14.33 8.57 1.15
CA PRO A 210 -13.39 9.58 0.69
C PRO A 210 -11.92 9.29 1.03
N LEU A 211 -11.65 8.40 1.98
CA LEU A 211 -10.29 8.00 2.34
C LEU A 211 -9.73 6.90 1.43
N THR A 212 -10.56 6.17 0.69
CA THR A 212 -10.10 5.15 -0.26
C THR A 212 -9.52 5.83 -1.50
N ILE A 213 -8.26 5.53 -1.83
CA ILE A 213 -7.59 6.11 -3.00
C ILE A 213 -7.00 5.06 -3.92
N MET A 214 -6.88 5.43 -5.19
CA MET A 214 -5.99 4.81 -6.15
C MET A 214 -4.70 5.61 -6.18
N ALA A 215 -3.64 5.05 -5.60
CA ALA A 215 -2.36 5.72 -5.50
C ALA A 215 -1.50 5.43 -6.74
N VAL A 216 -0.93 6.48 -7.33
CA VAL A 216 -0.03 6.47 -8.49
C VAL A 216 1.39 6.90 -8.12
N GLY A 217 1.60 7.27 -6.87
CA GLY A 217 2.89 7.73 -6.37
C GLY A 217 2.97 7.76 -4.86
N LEU A 218 4.15 8.09 -4.38
CA LEU A 218 4.46 8.35 -2.98
C LEU A 218 5.61 9.35 -2.88
N TYR A 219 5.66 10.13 -1.79
CA TYR A 219 6.66 11.21 -1.61
C TYR A 219 6.69 12.23 -2.76
N GLY A 220 5.56 12.52 -3.40
CA GLY A 220 5.48 13.43 -4.55
C GLY A 220 6.08 12.86 -5.84
N GLU A 221 6.42 11.57 -5.89
CA GLU A 221 7.08 10.89 -7.00
C GLU A 221 6.23 9.75 -7.57
N VAL A 222 6.52 9.35 -8.80
CA VAL A 222 5.89 8.20 -9.45
C VAL A 222 6.06 6.95 -8.59
N MET A 223 5.04 6.10 -8.55
CA MET A 223 5.03 4.87 -7.78
C MET A 223 6.20 3.96 -8.17
N PRO A 224 7.07 3.57 -7.22
CA PRO A 224 8.09 2.56 -7.48
C PRO A 224 7.47 1.19 -7.76
N ASN A 225 8.13 0.40 -8.60
CA ASN A 225 7.64 -0.93 -9.01
C ASN A 225 7.29 -1.81 -7.82
N GLN A 226 8.20 -1.90 -6.85
CA GLN A 226 8.04 -2.70 -5.62
C GLN A 226 6.90 -2.24 -4.70
N ASN A 227 6.41 -1.03 -4.90
CA ASN A 227 5.30 -0.48 -4.14
C ASN A 227 3.94 -0.66 -4.83
N GLY A 228 3.90 -1.30 -6.01
CA GLY A 228 2.67 -1.62 -6.74
C GLY A 228 2.38 -0.72 -7.93
N ALA A 229 3.44 -0.24 -8.63
CA ALA A 229 3.31 0.53 -9.86
C ALA A 229 2.49 -0.21 -10.95
N PRO A 230 1.87 0.52 -11.90
CA PRO A 230 1.79 1.97 -12.00
C PRO A 230 0.78 2.60 -11.04
N PHE A 231 -0.19 1.81 -10.54
CA PHE A 231 -1.13 2.25 -9.53
C PHE A 231 -1.66 1.10 -8.69
N ARG A 232 -2.07 1.45 -7.49
CA ARG A 232 -2.57 0.50 -6.49
C ARG A 232 -3.72 1.07 -5.69
N LEU A 233 -4.48 0.18 -5.06
CA LEU A 233 -5.46 0.56 -4.05
C LEU A 233 -4.78 0.88 -2.71
N VAL A 234 -5.29 1.89 -1.99
CA VAL A 234 -4.94 2.17 -0.59
C VAL A 234 -6.21 2.41 0.21
N VAL A 235 -6.40 1.60 1.25
CA VAL A 235 -7.55 1.63 2.17
C VAL A 235 -7.01 1.77 3.59
N PRO A 236 -6.91 2.99 4.15
CA PRO A 236 -6.12 3.25 5.35
C PRO A 236 -6.62 2.58 6.63
N TRP A 237 -7.91 2.23 6.72
CA TRP A 237 -8.48 1.54 7.90
C TRP A 237 -8.46 0.00 7.78
N LYS A 238 -7.98 -0.54 6.66
CA LYS A 238 -7.81 -1.98 6.43
C LYS A 238 -6.33 -2.35 6.52
N TYR A 239 -6.04 -3.63 6.75
CA TYR A 239 -4.68 -4.13 6.58
C TYR A 239 -4.21 -4.02 5.14
N GLY A 240 -2.90 -3.85 4.96
CA GLY A 240 -2.26 -3.62 3.66
C GLY A 240 -2.58 -4.69 2.60
N LEU A 241 -2.91 -5.92 3.01
CA LEU A 241 -3.34 -6.99 2.11
C LEU A 241 -4.59 -6.63 1.28
N LYS A 242 -5.49 -5.79 1.82
CA LYS A 242 -6.68 -5.31 1.09
C LYS A 242 -6.36 -4.34 -0.05
N SER A 243 -5.13 -3.88 -0.13
CA SER A 243 -4.69 -2.87 -1.09
C SER A 243 -3.98 -3.54 -2.27
N GLY A 244 -4.76 -4.10 -3.20
CA GLY A 244 -4.25 -4.72 -4.43
C GLY A 244 -3.29 -3.78 -5.19
N LYS A 245 -2.23 -4.36 -5.80
CA LYS A 245 -1.13 -3.65 -6.46
C LYS A 245 -1.13 -3.94 -7.95
N SER A 246 -0.55 -3.03 -8.75
CA SER A 246 -0.45 -3.21 -10.22
C SER A 246 -1.76 -3.69 -10.84
N LEU A 247 -2.84 -2.93 -10.56
CA LEU A 247 -4.20 -3.33 -10.90
C LEU A 247 -4.44 -3.22 -12.40
N VAL A 248 -5.12 -4.20 -12.96
CA VAL A 248 -5.54 -4.24 -14.38
C VAL A 248 -7.05 -4.29 -14.55
N ARG A 249 -7.80 -4.59 -13.50
CA ARG A 249 -9.26 -4.65 -13.57
C ARG A 249 -9.92 -4.13 -12.30
N ILE A 250 -11.00 -3.39 -12.50
CA ILE A 250 -11.97 -2.98 -11.48
C ILE A 250 -13.35 -3.42 -11.95
N GLU A 251 -14.00 -4.31 -11.22
CA GLU A 251 -15.32 -4.83 -11.55
C GLU A 251 -16.32 -4.46 -10.45
N LEU A 252 -17.43 -3.81 -10.83
CA LEU A 252 -18.53 -3.59 -9.91
C LEU A 252 -19.48 -4.80 -9.94
N THR A 253 -19.73 -5.42 -8.79
CA THR A 253 -20.49 -6.67 -8.70
C THR A 253 -21.71 -6.55 -7.80
N ARG A 254 -22.72 -7.42 -8.05
CA ARG A 254 -23.91 -7.56 -7.23
C ARG A 254 -23.68 -8.46 -6.04
N GLU A 255 -22.80 -9.44 -6.21
CA GLU A 255 -22.45 -10.44 -5.20
C GLU A 255 -21.05 -10.17 -4.66
N GLN A 256 -20.82 -10.64 -3.45
CA GLN A 256 -19.50 -10.49 -2.82
C GLN A 256 -18.45 -11.27 -3.61
N PRO A 257 -17.42 -10.60 -4.11
CA PRO A 257 -16.35 -11.26 -4.85
C PRO A 257 -15.51 -12.14 -3.91
N SER A 258 -15.01 -13.25 -4.46
CA SER A 258 -13.98 -14.03 -3.78
C SER A 258 -12.68 -13.24 -3.76
N THR A 259 -11.94 -13.31 -2.65
CA THR A 259 -10.63 -12.66 -2.49
C THR A 259 -9.54 -13.71 -2.31
N THR A 260 -8.28 -13.33 -2.56
CA THR A 260 -7.15 -14.25 -2.47
C THR A 260 -6.93 -14.76 -1.05
N TRP A 261 -7.11 -13.91 -0.04
CA TRP A 261 -7.04 -14.26 1.38
C TRP A 261 -8.42 -14.57 1.96
#